data_dbecbd6e111f0cb7a56bb1b9b22e7798
#
_entry.id   dbecbd6e111f0cb7a56bb1b9b22e7798
#
_cell.length_a   1.000
_cell.length_b   1.000
_cell.length_c   1.000
_cell.angle_alpha   90.00
_cell.angle_beta   90.00
_cell.angle_gamma   90.00
#
_symmetry.space_group_name_H-M   'P 1'
#
loop_
_entity.id
_entity.type
_entity.pdbx_description
1 polymer ?
#
loop_
_entity_poly.entity_id
_entity_poly.type
_entity_poly.pdbx_seq_one_letter_code
_entity_poly.pdbx_strand_id
1 'polypeptide(L)'
;FVQVQGIYDFNGVPNDNYFTTNTIVLKGEQSGGRYGISVGQSRLFFKLVGDTDVGRLVTYMEMEFEGNQSTPILRQAFIKFKGFTIGKTWSTFCDIAAGPATVDEEGPSSEVALRQPQIRYTYDFTDKLEASLALEYVEPSYTEGEFTKYINQRIPDIPVNVKYSFKNGSHLQAGAVLRNMYYKDEIEDKDRIVTGWGASLSGIWQFAQNTSLCFQGVYGK
;
A
#
# COMPACT_ATOMS: atom_id res chain seq x y z
N PHE A 1 9.11 14.43 9.67
CA PHE A 1 10.47 14.01 10.05
C PHE A 1 11.44 14.19 8.89
N VAL A 2 12.74 14.24 9.22
CA VAL A 2 13.83 14.26 8.23
C VAL A 2 14.53 12.91 8.31
N GLN A 3 14.72 12.28 7.14
CA GLN A 3 15.43 11.01 7.01
C GLN A 3 16.61 11.19 6.07
N VAL A 4 17.78 10.72 6.49
CA VAL A 4 18.98 10.65 5.66
C VAL A 4 19.32 9.18 5.50
N GLN A 5 19.37 8.69 4.28
CA GLN A 5 19.67 7.31 3.93
C GLN A 5 21.00 7.26 3.18
N GLY A 6 21.92 6.43 3.65
CA GLY A 6 23.18 6.14 2.96
C GLY A 6 23.19 4.70 2.48
N ILE A 7 23.51 4.46 1.23
CA ILE A 7 23.56 3.15 0.60
C ILE A 7 24.94 2.93 -0.01
N TYR A 8 25.52 1.77 0.20
CA TYR A 8 26.66 1.30 -0.58
C TYR A 8 26.26 -0.03 -1.23
N ASP A 9 26.13 -0.01 -2.55
CA ASP A 9 25.82 -1.17 -3.35
C ASP A 9 27.11 -1.72 -3.98
N PHE A 10 27.42 -2.99 -3.72
CA PHE A 10 28.64 -3.65 -4.21
C PHE A 10 28.55 -4.08 -5.67
N ASN A 11 27.35 -4.21 -6.23
CA ASN A 11 27.11 -4.81 -7.54
C ASN A 11 26.48 -3.86 -8.56
N GLY A 12 26.15 -2.63 -8.18
CA GLY A 12 25.64 -1.59 -9.08
C GLY A 12 24.18 -1.76 -9.50
N VAL A 13 23.28 -1.94 -8.52
CA VAL A 13 21.82 -1.88 -8.79
C VAL A 13 21.46 -0.49 -9.31
N PRO A 14 20.63 -0.36 -10.38
CA PRO A 14 20.38 0.93 -11.04
C PRO A 14 19.66 1.98 -10.19
N ASN A 15 18.92 1.56 -9.17
CA ASN A 15 18.13 2.47 -8.33
C ASN A 15 18.54 2.38 -6.86
N ASP A 16 18.82 3.54 -6.25
CA ASP A 16 19.27 3.63 -4.85
C ASP A 16 18.14 3.57 -3.84
N ASN A 17 16.94 3.96 -4.25
CA ASN A 17 15.81 4.15 -3.35
C ASN A 17 14.82 2.98 -3.38
N TYR A 18 14.74 2.28 -4.50
CA TYR A 18 13.80 1.17 -4.71
C TYR A 18 14.52 -0.01 -5.31
N PHE A 19 14.68 -1.05 -4.51
CA PHE A 19 15.20 -2.32 -4.96
C PHE A 19 14.05 -3.23 -5.41
N THR A 20 13.99 -3.53 -6.70
CA THR A 20 13.10 -4.55 -7.24
C THR A 20 13.91 -5.70 -7.82
N THR A 21 13.46 -6.94 -7.62
CA THR A 21 14.20 -8.13 -8.05
C THR A 21 14.46 -8.20 -9.56
N ASN A 22 13.64 -7.55 -10.37
CA ASN A 22 13.82 -7.45 -11.82
C ASN A 22 14.92 -6.45 -12.24
N THR A 23 15.42 -5.63 -11.31
CA THR A 23 16.53 -4.70 -11.57
C THR A 23 17.90 -5.26 -11.16
N ILE A 24 17.96 -6.50 -10.64
CA ILE A 24 19.22 -7.17 -10.32
C ILE A 24 20.03 -7.37 -11.59
N VAL A 25 21.23 -6.81 -11.61
CA VAL A 25 22.16 -6.92 -12.74
C VAL A 25 22.74 -8.32 -12.81
N LEU A 26 22.73 -8.93 -13.99
CA LEU A 26 23.26 -10.28 -14.19
C LEU A 26 24.79 -10.33 -13.99
N LYS A 27 25.28 -11.49 -13.60
CA LYS A 27 26.72 -11.69 -13.42
C LYS A 27 27.47 -11.43 -14.72
N GLY A 28 28.42 -10.49 -14.68
CA GLY A 28 29.19 -10.04 -15.84
C GLY A 28 28.74 -8.70 -16.42
N GLU A 29 27.57 -8.21 -16.05
CA GLU A 29 27.05 -6.87 -16.46
C GLU A 29 27.15 -5.86 -15.30
N GLN A 30 27.76 -6.25 -14.21
CA GLN A 30 27.87 -5.44 -12.99
C GLN A 30 28.82 -4.24 -13.22
N SER A 31 28.37 -3.06 -12.85
CA SER A 31 29.13 -1.79 -13.03
C SER A 31 30.12 -1.48 -11.90
N GLY A 32 30.28 -2.38 -10.92
CA GLY A 32 31.11 -2.13 -9.74
C GLY A 32 30.33 -1.45 -8.60
N GLY A 33 31.02 -1.18 -7.50
CA GLY A 33 30.41 -0.61 -6.31
C GLY A 33 29.93 0.83 -6.53
N ARG A 34 28.79 1.18 -5.93
CA ARG A 34 28.19 2.52 -5.98
C ARG A 34 27.83 3.00 -4.59
N TYR A 35 28.06 4.27 -4.33
CA TYR A 35 27.65 4.95 -3.11
C TYR A 35 26.56 5.97 -3.43
N GLY A 36 25.52 6.00 -2.60
CA GLY A 36 24.42 6.96 -2.68
C GLY A 36 24.05 7.54 -1.32
N ILE A 37 23.59 8.78 -1.32
CA ILE A 37 22.92 9.41 -0.17
C ILE A 37 21.61 9.99 -0.69
N SER A 38 20.52 9.73 0.04
CA SER A 38 19.21 10.30 -0.25
C SER A 38 18.59 10.89 1.01
N VAL A 39 17.83 11.95 0.82
CA VAL A 39 16.94 12.57 1.82
C VAL A 39 15.47 12.50 1.38
N GLY A 40 15.21 11.84 0.25
CA GLY A 40 13.90 11.83 -0.43
C GLY A 40 12.77 11.26 0.41
N GLN A 41 13.06 10.34 1.32
CA GLN A 41 12.07 9.75 2.22
C GLN A 41 11.71 10.62 3.42
N SER A 42 12.27 11.81 3.52
CA SER A 42 11.81 12.83 4.47
C SER A 42 10.34 13.13 4.22
N ARG A 43 9.56 13.29 5.29
CA ARG A 43 8.10 13.47 5.17
C ARG A 43 7.64 14.75 5.84
N LEU A 44 6.79 15.44 5.12
CA LEU A 44 5.98 16.53 5.64
C LEU A 44 4.54 16.06 5.77
N PHE A 45 3.96 16.21 6.97
CA PHE A 45 2.56 15.87 7.17
C PHE A 45 1.84 16.98 7.93
N PHE A 46 0.55 17.05 7.66
CA PHE A 46 -0.38 17.97 8.29
C PHE A 46 -1.58 17.19 8.80
N LYS A 47 -1.93 17.38 10.07
CA LYS A 47 -3.08 16.73 10.69
C LYS A 47 -3.91 17.76 11.45
N LEU A 48 -5.17 17.90 11.07
CA LEU A 48 -6.17 18.65 11.81
C LEU A 48 -7.13 17.69 12.49
N VAL A 49 -7.45 18.02 13.74
CA VAL A 49 -8.48 17.32 14.51
C VAL A 49 -9.43 18.38 15.05
N GLY A 50 -10.70 18.25 14.70
CA GLY A 50 -11.77 19.13 15.17
C GLY A 50 -12.87 18.30 15.80
N ASP A 51 -13.26 18.67 17.02
CA ASP A 51 -14.47 18.14 17.64
C ASP A 51 -15.63 19.07 17.30
N THR A 52 -16.68 18.50 16.68
CA THR A 52 -17.88 19.20 16.26
C THR A 52 -19.10 18.64 17.00
N ASP A 53 -20.20 19.38 17.01
CA ASP A 53 -21.44 18.93 17.66
C ASP A 53 -21.97 17.61 17.10
N VAL A 54 -21.54 17.25 15.90
CA VAL A 54 -21.97 16.01 15.21
C VAL A 54 -20.93 14.89 15.22
N GLY A 55 -19.74 15.12 15.77
CA GLY A 55 -18.68 14.13 15.93
C GLY A 55 -17.28 14.67 15.61
N ARG A 56 -16.30 13.83 15.81
CA ARG A 56 -14.87 14.13 15.59
C ARG A 56 -14.52 14.06 14.13
N LEU A 57 -13.96 15.14 13.58
CA LEU A 57 -13.43 15.25 12.23
C LEU A 57 -11.88 15.16 12.28
N VAL A 58 -11.29 14.35 11.44
CA VAL A 58 -9.84 14.28 11.26
C VAL A 58 -9.51 14.49 9.79
N THR A 59 -8.65 15.46 9.50
CA THR A 59 -8.05 15.65 8.17
C THR A 59 -6.57 15.36 8.25
N TYR A 60 -6.05 14.60 7.30
CA TYR A 60 -4.65 14.22 7.23
C TYR A 60 -4.11 14.37 5.81
N MET A 61 -2.91 14.93 5.69
CA MET A 61 -2.16 15.01 4.44
C MET A 61 -0.70 14.69 4.72
N GLU A 62 -0.07 13.87 3.87
CA GLU A 62 1.33 13.46 3.96
C GLU A 62 1.97 13.46 2.57
N MET A 63 3.18 13.98 2.48
CA MET A 63 3.99 13.96 1.28
C MET A 63 5.44 13.58 1.60
N GLU A 64 6.13 13.03 0.63
CA GLU A 64 7.57 12.75 0.62
C GLU A 64 8.23 13.41 -0.59
N PHE A 65 9.57 13.36 -0.68
CA PHE A 65 10.34 14.05 -1.71
C PHE A 65 11.11 13.08 -2.62
N GLU A 66 10.54 11.92 -2.90
CA GLU A 66 11.14 10.91 -3.79
C GLU A 66 10.78 11.08 -5.26
N GLY A 67 10.01 12.10 -5.60
CA GLY A 67 9.74 12.45 -6.99
C GLY A 67 11.00 12.83 -7.75
N ASN A 68 10.92 12.83 -9.08
CA ASN A 68 12.02 13.22 -9.94
C ASN A 68 12.54 14.62 -9.50
N GLN A 69 13.87 14.76 -9.35
CA GLN A 69 14.52 15.98 -8.85
C GLN A 69 14.02 16.41 -7.45
N SER A 70 13.71 15.46 -6.57
CA SER A 70 13.17 15.71 -5.22
C SER A 70 11.83 16.44 -5.20
N THR A 71 10.99 16.25 -6.21
CA THR A 71 9.64 16.82 -6.21
C THR A 71 8.77 16.14 -5.16
N PRO A 72 7.86 16.89 -4.50
CA PRO A 72 6.94 16.32 -3.55
C PRO A 72 5.99 15.32 -4.21
N ILE A 73 5.81 14.15 -3.58
CA ILE A 73 4.83 13.14 -3.96
C ILE A 73 3.78 13.02 -2.86
N LEU A 74 2.51 13.12 -3.22
CA LEU A 74 1.41 12.93 -2.28
C LEU A 74 1.28 11.45 -1.90
N ARG A 75 1.61 11.13 -0.65
CA ARG A 75 1.46 9.79 -0.08
C ARG A 75 0.03 9.51 0.35
N GLN A 76 -0.49 10.38 1.20
CA GLN A 76 -1.83 10.26 1.76
C GLN A 76 -2.51 11.62 1.82
N ALA A 77 -3.80 11.64 1.57
CA ALA A 77 -4.68 12.79 1.82
C ALA A 77 -6.09 12.28 2.05
N PHE A 78 -6.60 12.37 3.27
CA PHE A 78 -7.91 11.83 3.61
C PHE A 78 -8.58 12.59 4.75
N ILE A 79 -9.89 12.41 4.82
CA ILE A 79 -10.75 12.88 5.91
C ILE A 79 -11.37 11.65 6.58
N LYS A 80 -11.41 11.67 7.93
CA LYS A 80 -12.15 10.69 8.74
C LYS A 80 -13.28 11.36 9.48
N PHE A 81 -14.49 10.79 9.37
CA PHE A 81 -15.68 11.26 10.08
C PHE A 81 -16.69 10.13 10.25
N LYS A 82 -17.13 9.86 11.48
CA LYS A 82 -18.18 8.86 11.80
C LYS A 82 -17.99 7.50 11.14
N GLY A 83 -16.79 6.93 11.23
CA GLY A 83 -16.46 5.65 10.61
C GLY A 83 -16.07 5.73 9.13
N PHE A 84 -16.40 6.82 8.43
CA PHE A 84 -15.97 7.04 7.05
C PHE A 84 -14.52 7.52 6.99
N THR A 85 -13.78 6.99 5.99
CA THR A 85 -12.50 7.51 5.54
C THR A 85 -12.63 7.79 4.05
N ILE A 86 -12.42 9.04 3.64
CA ILE A 86 -12.59 9.48 2.25
C ILE A 86 -11.29 10.15 1.81
N GLY A 87 -10.69 9.68 0.72
CA GLY A 87 -9.46 10.20 0.15
C GLY A 87 -8.43 9.11 -0.12
N LYS A 88 -7.17 9.51 -0.35
CA LYS A 88 -6.06 8.60 -0.65
C LYS A 88 -5.38 8.16 0.65
N THR A 89 -5.40 6.86 0.93
CA THR A 89 -4.68 6.23 2.05
C THR A 89 -4.44 4.75 1.74
N TRP A 90 -3.88 4.01 2.69
CA TRP A 90 -3.65 2.58 2.55
C TRP A 90 -4.93 1.82 2.22
N SER A 91 -4.83 0.92 1.24
CA SER A 91 -5.94 0.06 0.84
C SER A 91 -6.51 -0.71 2.03
N THR A 92 -7.81 -0.93 2.02
CA THR A 92 -8.52 -1.74 3.02
C THR A 92 -8.05 -3.19 3.02
N PHE A 93 -7.51 -3.66 1.89
CA PHE A 93 -6.94 -5.01 1.78
C PHE A 93 -5.57 -5.14 2.45
N CYS A 94 -4.84 -4.03 2.65
CA CYS A 94 -3.51 -4.01 3.25
C CYS A 94 -3.56 -4.06 4.79
N ASP A 95 -2.57 -4.71 5.40
CA ASP A 95 -2.32 -4.67 6.83
C ASP A 95 -0.90 -4.13 7.10
N ILE A 96 -0.76 -2.83 6.98
CA ILE A 96 0.54 -2.15 7.16
C ILE A 96 1.10 -2.34 8.58
N ALA A 97 0.22 -2.53 9.56
CA ALA A 97 0.66 -2.77 10.94
C ALA A 97 1.37 -4.12 11.11
N ALA A 98 1.15 -5.09 10.20
CA ALA A 98 1.84 -6.38 10.20
C ALA A 98 3.21 -6.32 9.50
N GLY A 99 3.59 -5.19 8.90
CA GLY A 99 4.91 -4.98 8.31
C GLY A 99 6.01 -5.00 9.38
N PRO A 100 7.14 -5.69 9.15
CA PRO A 100 8.28 -5.63 10.06
C PRO A 100 8.92 -4.24 10.04
N ALA A 101 9.49 -3.81 11.17
CA ALA A 101 10.27 -2.57 11.24
C ALA A 101 11.64 -2.81 10.54
N THR A 102 11.70 -2.49 9.25
CA THR A 102 12.93 -2.58 8.43
C THR A 102 13.51 -1.19 8.21
N VAL A 103 14.83 -1.14 7.93
CA VAL A 103 15.51 0.10 7.51
C VAL A 103 15.19 0.40 6.04
N ASP A 104 14.90 -0.63 5.26
CA ASP A 104 14.45 -0.54 3.89
C ASP A 104 12.95 -0.19 3.86
N GLU A 105 12.63 0.97 3.32
CA GLU A 105 11.26 1.49 3.20
C GLU A 105 10.41 0.73 2.18
N GLU A 106 11.01 -0.04 1.30
CA GLU A 106 10.29 -0.90 0.36
C GLU A 106 9.70 -2.13 1.04
N GLY A 107 10.30 -2.51 2.18
CA GLY A 107 9.85 -3.66 2.95
C GLY A 107 10.14 -5.02 2.30
N PRO A 108 9.55 -6.10 2.80
CA PRO A 108 9.66 -7.42 2.19
C PRO A 108 9.04 -7.45 0.79
N SER A 109 9.70 -8.12 -0.16
CA SER A 109 9.30 -8.18 -1.60
C SER A 109 7.90 -8.74 -1.88
N SER A 110 7.20 -9.27 -0.90
CA SER A 110 5.82 -9.79 -1.03
C SER A 110 4.83 -9.04 -0.14
N GLU A 111 5.23 -7.93 0.45
CA GLU A 111 4.32 -7.10 1.24
C GLU A 111 3.23 -6.49 0.35
N VAL A 112 1.97 -6.64 0.77
CA VAL A 112 0.84 -5.97 0.12
C VAL A 112 0.67 -4.61 0.76
N ALA A 113 1.24 -3.59 0.14
CA ALA A 113 1.26 -2.22 0.63
C ALA A 113 0.96 -1.22 -0.50
N LEU A 114 -0.29 -0.84 -0.66
CA LEU A 114 -0.73 0.07 -1.72
C LEU A 114 -1.64 1.17 -1.16
N ARG A 115 -1.40 2.42 -1.58
CA ARG A 115 -2.22 3.58 -1.23
C ARG A 115 -3.09 3.97 -2.40
N GLN A 116 -4.41 4.08 -2.16
CA GLN A 116 -5.40 4.32 -3.20
C GLN A 116 -6.43 5.35 -2.76
N PRO A 117 -6.98 6.15 -3.69
CA PRO A 117 -8.20 6.91 -3.46
C PRO A 117 -9.35 5.96 -3.12
N GLN A 118 -10.07 6.26 -2.04
CA GLN A 118 -11.12 5.37 -1.55
C GLN A 118 -12.20 6.10 -0.76
N ILE A 119 -13.35 5.45 -0.69
CA ILE A 119 -14.40 5.70 0.29
C ILE A 119 -14.52 4.42 1.09
N ARG A 120 -14.13 4.46 2.35
CA ARG A 120 -14.16 3.32 3.28
C ARG A 120 -15.06 3.62 4.45
N TYR A 121 -15.84 2.64 4.86
CA TYR A 121 -16.57 2.64 6.11
C TYR A 121 -16.01 1.56 7.04
N THR A 122 -15.64 1.95 8.25
CA THR A 122 -15.18 1.05 9.32
C THR A 122 -16.22 1.03 10.42
N TYR A 123 -16.63 -0.16 10.83
CA TYR A 123 -17.56 -0.38 11.92
C TYR A 123 -16.86 -1.14 13.07
N ASP A 124 -16.89 -0.55 14.24
CA ASP A 124 -16.36 -1.14 15.48
C ASP A 124 -17.47 -1.95 16.16
N PHE A 125 -17.40 -3.29 16.05
CA PHE A 125 -18.33 -4.17 16.76
C PHE A 125 -18.08 -4.18 18.27
N THR A 126 -16.81 -4.10 18.63
CA THR A 126 -16.31 -4.03 20.00
C THR A 126 -15.00 -3.25 20.02
N ASP A 127 -14.46 -2.93 21.20
CA ASP A 127 -13.13 -2.32 21.35
C ASP A 127 -11.97 -3.15 20.74
N LYS A 128 -12.25 -4.39 20.31
CA LYS A 128 -11.25 -5.33 19.79
C LYS A 128 -11.54 -5.81 18.38
N LEU A 129 -12.79 -5.74 17.94
CA LEU A 129 -13.24 -6.28 16.66
C LEU A 129 -13.79 -5.15 15.79
N GLU A 130 -13.14 -4.92 14.67
CA GLU A 130 -13.58 -3.99 13.64
C GLU A 130 -13.72 -4.68 12.28
N ALA A 131 -14.58 -4.16 11.43
CA ALA A 131 -14.65 -4.53 10.03
C ALA A 131 -14.70 -3.28 9.15
N SER A 132 -14.08 -3.38 7.99
CA SER A 132 -14.08 -2.29 7.00
C SER A 132 -14.50 -2.81 5.63
N LEU A 133 -15.25 -1.95 4.92
CA LEU A 133 -15.61 -2.13 3.52
C LEU A 133 -15.26 -0.85 2.77
N ALA A 134 -14.68 -0.96 1.58
CA ALA A 134 -14.37 0.20 0.77
C ALA A 134 -14.73 0.04 -0.69
N LEU A 135 -14.82 1.18 -1.36
CA LEU A 135 -14.74 1.33 -2.81
C LEU A 135 -13.43 2.05 -3.11
N GLU A 136 -12.52 1.38 -3.83
CA GLU A 136 -11.17 1.89 -4.10
C GLU A 136 -10.94 2.08 -5.59
N TYR A 137 -10.40 3.25 -5.96
CA TYR A 137 -9.96 3.49 -7.32
C TYR A 137 -8.57 2.90 -7.52
N VAL A 138 -8.44 2.04 -8.52
CA VAL A 138 -7.19 1.38 -8.86
C VAL A 138 -6.84 1.66 -10.31
N GLU A 139 -5.61 2.07 -10.55
CA GLU A 139 -4.98 1.97 -11.87
C GLU A 139 -4.31 0.61 -11.96
N PRO A 140 -4.88 -0.37 -12.71
CA PRO A 140 -4.24 -1.66 -12.84
C PRO A 140 -2.94 -1.52 -13.62
N SER A 141 -1.87 -2.09 -13.07
CA SER A 141 -0.61 -2.25 -13.78
C SER A 141 -0.62 -3.60 -14.47
N TYR A 142 -0.66 -3.61 -15.79
CA TYR A 142 -0.47 -4.80 -16.60
C TYR A 142 0.38 -4.47 -17.83
N THR A 143 1.06 -5.47 -18.34
CA THR A 143 1.83 -5.32 -19.57
C THR A 143 0.87 -5.37 -20.75
N GLU A 144 0.85 -4.31 -21.55
CA GLU A 144 0.12 -4.32 -22.80
C GLU A 144 0.74 -5.35 -23.75
N GLY A 145 -0.11 -6.21 -24.32
CA GLY A 145 0.28 -7.13 -25.37
C GLY A 145 0.12 -6.48 -26.75
N GLU A 146 0.52 -7.20 -27.80
CA GLU A 146 0.39 -6.74 -29.19
C GLU A 146 -1.07 -6.39 -29.56
N PHE A 147 -2.04 -7.07 -28.92
CA PHE A 147 -3.47 -6.95 -29.24
C PHE A 147 -4.32 -6.50 -28.05
N THR A 148 -3.69 -5.99 -26.98
CA THR A 148 -4.41 -5.55 -25.79
C THR A 148 -3.96 -4.16 -25.39
N LYS A 149 -4.91 -3.24 -25.23
CA LYS A 149 -4.65 -1.86 -24.79
C LYS A 149 -5.35 -1.51 -23.49
N TYR A 150 -4.72 -0.63 -22.74
CA TYR A 150 -5.30 -0.04 -21.56
C TYR A 150 -6.52 0.82 -21.90
N ILE A 151 -7.58 0.66 -21.13
CA ILE A 151 -8.75 1.56 -21.14
C ILE A 151 -9.13 1.93 -19.70
N ASN A 152 -9.86 3.02 -19.57
CA ASN A 152 -10.29 3.51 -18.24
C ASN A 152 -11.10 2.45 -17.51
N GLN A 153 -10.78 2.27 -16.24
CA GLN A 153 -11.51 1.37 -15.36
C GLN A 153 -12.89 1.96 -15.03
N ARG A 154 -13.93 1.11 -14.99
CA ARG A 154 -15.34 1.54 -14.87
C ARG A 154 -15.97 1.17 -13.53
N ILE A 155 -15.39 0.18 -12.86
CA ILE A 155 -15.90 -0.33 -11.57
C ILE A 155 -14.74 -0.25 -10.57
N PRO A 156 -14.95 0.31 -9.37
CA PRO A 156 -13.93 0.32 -8.33
C PRO A 156 -13.67 -1.08 -7.81
N ASP A 157 -12.50 -1.30 -7.21
CA ASP A 157 -12.23 -2.46 -6.39
C ASP A 157 -13.08 -2.40 -5.12
N ILE A 158 -13.46 -3.59 -4.63
CA ILE A 158 -14.29 -3.74 -3.44
C ILE A 158 -13.52 -4.58 -2.41
N PRO A 159 -12.60 -3.99 -1.65
CA PRO A 159 -11.95 -4.68 -0.55
C PRO A 159 -12.81 -4.64 0.72
N VAL A 160 -12.67 -5.71 1.50
CA VAL A 160 -13.24 -5.86 2.83
C VAL A 160 -12.19 -6.45 3.76
N ASN A 161 -12.18 -6.06 5.02
CA ASN A 161 -11.41 -6.72 6.06
C ASN A 161 -12.17 -6.83 7.37
N VAL A 162 -11.71 -7.78 8.19
CA VAL A 162 -12.09 -7.92 9.59
C VAL A 162 -10.80 -8.04 10.39
N LYS A 163 -10.67 -7.20 11.42
CA LYS A 163 -9.49 -7.16 12.28
C LYS A 163 -9.86 -7.37 13.74
N TYR A 164 -9.12 -8.27 14.40
CA TYR A 164 -9.22 -8.51 15.83
C TYR A 164 -7.93 -8.08 16.54
N SER A 165 -8.04 -7.17 17.50
CA SER A 165 -6.93 -6.63 18.28
C SER A 165 -6.91 -7.22 19.68
N PHE A 166 -5.77 -7.79 20.09
CA PHE A 166 -5.56 -8.37 21.42
C PHE A 166 -5.00 -7.29 22.36
N LYS A 167 -5.20 -7.49 23.68
CA LYS A 167 -4.71 -6.55 24.70
C LYS A 167 -3.19 -6.42 24.77
N ASN A 168 -2.46 -7.45 24.32
CA ASN A 168 -0.99 -7.48 24.36
C ASN A 168 -0.31 -6.80 23.17
N GLY A 169 -1.06 -6.10 22.29
CA GLY A 169 -0.53 -5.48 21.08
C GLY A 169 -0.52 -6.39 19.85
N SER A 170 -0.88 -7.68 19.99
CA SER A 170 -1.10 -8.57 18.85
C SER A 170 -2.37 -8.18 18.08
N HIS A 171 -2.41 -8.49 16.79
CA HIS A 171 -3.65 -8.44 16.02
C HIS A 171 -3.66 -9.53 14.94
N LEU A 172 -4.86 -9.84 14.47
CA LEU A 172 -5.12 -10.71 13.35
C LEU A 172 -6.08 -10.00 12.41
N GLN A 173 -5.76 -9.96 11.12
CA GLN A 173 -6.61 -9.41 10.07
C GLN A 173 -6.85 -10.44 8.97
N ALA A 174 -8.10 -10.63 8.61
CA ALA A 174 -8.51 -11.34 7.40
C ALA A 174 -9.09 -10.34 6.40
N GLY A 175 -8.69 -10.42 5.16
CA GLY A 175 -9.13 -9.53 4.09
C GLY A 175 -9.56 -10.28 2.84
N ALA A 176 -10.44 -9.66 2.05
CA ALA A 176 -10.78 -10.10 0.71
C ALA A 176 -10.94 -8.90 -0.22
N VAL A 177 -10.77 -9.09 -1.52
CA VAL A 177 -10.97 -8.08 -2.54
C VAL A 177 -11.60 -8.69 -3.79
N LEU A 178 -12.55 -7.96 -4.38
CA LEU A 178 -13.04 -8.20 -5.73
C LEU A 178 -12.52 -7.07 -6.62
N ARG A 179 -11.96 -7.44 -7.77
CA ARG A 179 -11.36 -6.53 -8.74
C ARG A 179 -11.90 -6.80 -10.13
N ASN A 180 -12.20 -5.75 -10.87
CA ASN A 180 -12.56 -5.82 -12.27
C ASN A 180 -11.54 -5.02 -13.09
N MET A 181 -10.89 -5.66 -14.06
CA MET A 181 -9.94 -5.03 -14.96
C MET A 181 -10.54 -4.97 -16.36
N TYR A 182 -10.61 -3.77 -16.91
CA TYR A 182 -11.07 -3.51 -18.26
C TYR A 182 -9.88 -3.34 -19.19
N TYR A 183 -9.93 -3.97 -20.36
CA TYR A 183 -8.96 -3.80 -21.42
C TYR A 183 -9.64 -3.82 -22.77
N LYS A 184 -9.01 -3.24 -23.79
CA LYS A 184 -9.46 -3.33 -25.18
C LYS A 184 -8.79 -4.50 -25.86
N ASP A 185 -9.59 -5.37 -26.45
CA ASP A 185 -9.17 -6.41 -27.37
C ASP A 185 -9.14 -5.80 -28.78
N GLU A 186 -7.95 -5.61 -29.38
CA GLU A 186 -7.78 -4.99 -30.67
C GLU A 186 -8.09 -5.93 -31.84
N ILE A 187 -8.12 -7.24 -31.62
CA ILE A 187 -8.50 -8.20 -32.66
C ILE A 187 -10.00 -8.14 -32.94
N GLU A 188 -10.79 -8.12 -31.86
CA GLU A 188 -12.25 -8.07 -31.98
C GLU A 188 -12.82 -6.64 -31.90
N ASP A 189 -11.96 -5.63 -31.67
CA ASP A 189 -12.32 -4.21 -31.43
C ASP A 189 -13.39 -4.05 -30.34
N LYS A 190 -13.24 -4.81 -29.25
CA LYS A 190 -14.19 -4.84 -28.14
C LYS A 190 -13.52 -4.57 -26.81
N ASP A 191 -14.26 -3.91 -25.91
CA ASP A 191 -13.92 -3.80 -24.50
C ASP A 191 -14.19 -5.15 -23.80
N ARG A 192 -13.19 -5.64 -23.10
CA ARG A 192 -13.25 -6.88 -22.30
C ARG A 192 -13.10 -6.55 -20.83
N ILE A 193 -13.60 -7.47 -20.01
CA ILE A 193 -13.47 -7.43 -18.54
C ILE A 193 -12.89 -8.75 -18.05
N VAL A 194 -11.94 -8.65 -17.14
CA VAL A 194 -11.46 -9.76 -16.32
C VAL A 194 -11.80 -9.46 -14.87
N THR A 195 -12.52 -10.38 -14.24
CA THR A 195 -12.84 -10.30 -12.81
C THR A 195 -11.86 -11.17 -12.04
N GLY A 196 -11.17 -10.57 -11.09
CA GLY A 196 -10.27 -11.23 -10.17
C GLY A 196 -10.77 -11.14 -8.73
N TRP A 197 -10.22 -11.96 -7.88
CA TRP A 197 -10.44 -11.91 -6.44
C TRP A 197 -9.15 -12.23 -5.68
N GLY A 198 -9.05 -11.73 -4.47
CA GLY A 198 -7.96 -12.03 -3.56
C GLY A 198 -8.46 -12.21 -2.14
N ALA A 199 -7.73 -13.01 -1.37
CA ALA A 199 -7.92 -13.17 0.06
C ALA A 199 -6.58 -13.02 0.78
N SER A 200 -6.58 -12.47 1.99
CA SER A 200 -5.39 -12.26 2.80
C SER A 200 -5.64 -12.67 4.25
N LEU A 201 -4.58 -13.13 4.88
CA LEU A 201 -4.50 -13.34 6.33
C LEU A 201 -3.17 -12.77 6.81
N SER A 202 -3.22 -11.85 7.78
CA SER A 202 -2.05 -11.14 8.26
C SER A 202 -2.15 -10.84 9.75
N GLY A 203 -1.05 -10.47 10.35
CA GLY A 203 -1.06 -10.03 11.74
C GLY A 203 0.31 -9.93 12.38
N ILE A 204 0.28 -9.51 13.64
CA ILE A 204 1.40 -9.52 14.56
C ILE A 204 1.05 -10.40 15.76
N TRP A 205 1.94 -11.29 16.10
CA TRP A 205 1.87 -12.07 17.32
C TRP A 205 2.98 -11.67 18.28
N GLN A 206 2.61 -10.98 19.36
CA GLN A 206 3.55 -10.54 20.38
C GLN A 206 3.79 -11.67 21.39
N PHE A 207 4.99 -12.26 21.37
CA PHE A 207 5.36 -13.36 22.30
C PHE A 207 5.87 -12.84 23.62
N ALA A 208 6.66 -11.73 23.58
CA ALA A 208 7.27 -11.11 24.73
C ALA A 208 7.34 -9.60 24.53
N GLN A 209 7.78 -8.86 25.52
CA GLN A 209 7.81 -7.40 25.51
C GLN A 209 8.54 -6.82 24.26
N ASN A 210 9.60 -7.50 23.78
CA ASN A 210 10.44 -7.03 22.67
C ASN A 210 10.53 -8.05 21.53
N THR A 211 9.60 -9.02 21.45
CA THR A 211 9.66 -10.08 20.43
C THR A 211 8.28 -10.29 19.80
N SER A 212 8.20 -10.13 18.51
CA SER A 212 6.97 -10.35 17.74
C SER A 212 7.25 -11.15 16.48
N LEU A 213 6.24 -11.86 16.03
CA LEU A 213 6.17 -12.48 14.71
C LEU A 213 5.20 -11.65 13.86
N CYS A 214 5.71 -11.10 12.75
CA CYS A 214 4.90 -10.49 11.71
C CYS A 214 4.68 -11.52 10.60
N PHE A 215 3.46 -11.64 10.11
CA PHE A 215 3.13 -12.59 9.05
C PHE A 215 2.05 -12.04 8.11
N GLN A 216 2.16 -12.41 6.85
CA GLN A 216 1.16 -12.15 5.83
C GLN A 216 1.12 -13.31 4.82
N GLY A 217 -0.08 -13.76 4.48
CA GLY A 217 -0.32 -14.69 3.40
C GLY A 217 -1.42 -14.13 2.49
N VAL A 218 -1.20 -14.20 1.17
CA VAL A 218 -2.14 -13.70 0.16
C VAL A 218 -2.33 -14.76 -0.91
N TYR A 219 -3.57 -14.97 -1.30
CA TYR A 219 -3.95 -15.86 -2.39
C TYR A 219 -5.04 -15.23 -3.24
N GLY A 220 -4.97 -15.40 -4.56
CA GLY A 220 -5.98 -14.85 -5.46
C GLY A 220 -5.84 -15.31 -6.90
N LYS A 221 -6.82 -14.93 -7.71
CA LYS A 221 -6.88 -15.21 -9.14
C LYS A 221 -7.45 -14.01 -9.88
#